data_f127d406568ab504ba3ff1d997728dfe
#
_entry.id   f127d406568ab504ba3ff1d997728dfe
#
_cell.length_a   1.000
_cell.length_b   1.000
_cell.length_c   1.000
_cell.angle_alpha   90.00
_cell.angle_beta   90.00
_cell.angle_gamma   90.00
#
_symmetry.space_group_name_H-M   'P 1'
#
loop_
_entity.id
_entity.type
_entity.pdbx_description
1 polymer ?
#
loop_
_entity_poly.entity_id
_entity_poly.type
_entity_poly.pdbx_seq_one_letter_code
_entity_poly.pdbx_strand_id
1 'polypeptide(L)'
;MSSLEEDKRLNSIQYLLQSAAVCRALGGKRIIFHSGSCGKQSREAALEKALDTMRRAVEALDEAGFADMTLCPETMGKVGQLGTLDEVLALCGVDSRITPCIDFGHLNARTLGGIQTKADYAAILDRMAEVLGDDRARQFHVHFSRIEYSAGGEKRHWTFADTQFGPEPQPLMELLAQRQLTPVVICESAGTQAEDAQTMQQMYRAARNV
;
A
#
# COMPACT_ATOMS: atom_id res chain seq x y z
N MET A 1 13.98 4.39 -3.53
CA MET A 1 13.47 5.78 -3.43
C MET A 1 14.27 6.63 -2.43
N SER A 2 14.57 6.15 -1.23
CA SER A 2 15.16 6.91 -0.11
C SER A 2 16.69 6.79 0.06
N SER A 3 17.41 6.23 -0.90
CA SER A 3 18.87 5.99 -0.79
C SER A 3 19.67 7.28 -0.63
N LEU A 4 20.77 7.23 0.14
CA LEU A 4 21.80 8.28 0.17
C LEU A 4 22.53 8.39 -1.17
N GLU A 5 22.66 7.27 -1.89
CA GLU A 5 23.32 7.21 -3.19
C GLU A 5 22.37 7.68 -4.29
N GLU A 6 22.76 8.76 -4.97
CA GLU A 6 21.96 9.36 -6.06
C GLU A 6 21.66 8.36 -7.17
N ASP A 7 22.65 7.59 -7.59
CA ASP A 7 22.49 6.60 -8.67
C ASP A 7 21.40 5.57 -8.34
N LYS A 8 21.27 5.18 -7.07
CA LYS A 8 20.20 4.25 -6.64
C LYS A 8 18.82 4.89 -6.71
N ARG A 9 18.72 6.19 -6.46
CA ARG A 9 17.44 6.91 -6.62
C ARG A 9 17.08 7.07 -8.10
N LEU A 10 18.06 7.41 -8.94
CA LEU A 10 17.87 7.43 -10.39
C LEU A 10 17.44 6.08 -10.95
N ASN A 11 18.07 4.99 -10.50
CA ASN A 11 17.67 3.63 -10.87
C ASN A 11 16.24 3.33 -10.44
N SER A 12 15.80 3.82 -9.29
CA SER A 12 14.39 3.65 -8.85
C SER A 12 13.41 4.33 -9.82
N ILE A 13 13.75 5.50 -10.34
CA ILE A 13 12.94 6.19 -11.38
C ILE A 13 12.91 5.36 -12.67
N GLN A 14 14.05 4.82 -13.09
CA GLN A 14 14.11 3.96 -14.28
C GLN A 14 13.25 2.69 -14.11
N TYR A 15 13.23 2.07 -12.93
CA TYR A 15 12.34 0.93 -12.67
C TYR A 15 10.86 1.32 -12.74
N LEU A 16 10.48 2.50 -12.26
CA LEU A 16 9.10 2.99 -12.41
C LEU A 16 8.71 3.20 -13.87
N LEU A 17 9.61 3.78 -14.70
CA LEU A 17 9.41 3.93 -16.14
C LEU A 17 9.23 2.58 -16.85
N GLN A 18 10.10 1.61 -16.54
CA GLN A 18 10.00 0.25 -17.07
C GLN A 18 8.69 -0.42 -16.66
N SER A 19 8.32 -0.27 -15.38
CA SER A 19 7.05 -0.79 -14.86
C SER A 19 5.85 -0.15 -15.53
N ALA A 20 5.90 1.15 -15.82
CA ALA A 20 4.85 1.86 -16.55
C ALA A 20 4.66 1.30 -17.96
N ALA A 21 5.78 1.06 -18.69
CA ALA A 21 5.73 0.48 -20.02
C ALA A 21 5.12 -0.93 -20.01
N VAL A 22 5.53 -1.78 -19.09
CA VAL A 22 4.99 -3.15 -18.94
C VAL A 22 3.52 -3.10 -18.49
N CYS A 23 3.19 -2.29 -17.49
CA CYS A 23 1.82 -2.12 -16.99
C CYS A 23 0.87 -1.71 -18.12
N ARG A 24 1.27 -0.72 -18.95
CA ARG A 24 0.50 -0.29 -20.11
C ARG A 24 0.33 -1.39 -21.15
N ALA A 25 1.40 -2.12 -21.46
CA ALA A 25 1.35 -3.24 -22.42
C ALA A 25 0.38 -4.35 -21.98
N LEU A 26 0.20 -4.53 -20.66
CA LEU A 26 -0.76 -5.47 -20.07
C LEU A 26 -2.17 -4.88 -19.90
N GLY A 27 -2.41 -3.62 -20.31
CA GLY A 27 -3.69 -2.94 -20.13
C GLY A 27 -3.95 -2.43 -18.71
N GLY A 28 -2.93 -2.45 -17.84
CA GLY A 28 -3.00 -1.94 -16.47
C GLY A 28 -2.75 -0.43 -16.39
N LYS A 29 -3.02 0.14 -15.21
CA LYS A 29 -2.81 1.58 -14.94
C LYS A 29 -2.17 1.86 -13.58
N ARG A 30 -2.02 0.88 -12.71
CA ARG A 30 -1.49 1.06 -11.35
C ARG A 30 -0.15 0.38 -11.20
N ILE A 31 0.80 1.09 -10.61
CA ILE A 31 2.15 0.62 -10.33
C ILE A 31 2.36 0.72 -8.83
N ILE A 32 2.40 -0.43 -8.17
CA ILE A 32 2.68 -0.50 -6.74
C ILE A 32 4.19 -0.58 -6.54
N PHE A 33 4.71 0.14 -5.55
CA PHE A 33 6.13 0.14 -5.27
C PHE A 33 6.43 0.43 -3.80
N HIS A 34 7.60 -0.04 -3.34
CA HIS A 34 8.11 0.22 -2.00
C HIS A 34 8.86 1.54 -1.95
N SER A 35 8.57 2.36 -0.93
CA SER A 35 9.11 3.72 -0.78
C SER A 35 10.59 3.77 -0.36
N GLY A 36 11.19 2.61 -0.06
CA GLY A 36 12.59 2.46 0.35
C GLY A 36 12.75 2.18 1.84
N SER A 37 13.96 2.36 2.35
CA SER A 37 14.30 2.10 3.74
C SER A 37 15.08 3.24 4.37
N CYS A 38 15.07 3.31 5.71
CA CYS A 38 15.84 4.31 6.44
C CYS A 38 17.36 4.03 6.33
N GLY A 39 17.77 2.76 6.28
CA GLY A 39 19.18 2.41 6.28
C GLY A 39 19.90 2.95 7.52
N LYS A 40 20.91 3.80 7.30
CA LYS A 40 21.66 4.51 8.36
C LYS A 40 21.16 5.95 8.60
N GLN A 41 20.08 6.36 7.96
CA GLN A 41 19.51 7.71 8.06
C GLN A 41 18.44 7.76 9.14
N SER A 42 18.12 8.99 9.63
CA SER A 42 16.87 9.17 10.34
C SER A 42 15.69 8.93 9.42
N ARG A 43 14.54 8.63 9.99
CA ARG A 43 13.30 8.35 9.22
C ARG A 43 12.86 9.59 8.42
N GLU A 44 12.99 10.76 9.02
CA GLU A 44 12.67 12.04 8.41
C GLU A 44 13.57 12.32 7.19
N ALA A 45 14.88 12.13 7.32
CA ALA A 45 15.83 12.33 6.22
C ALA A 45 15.60 11.34 5.08
N ALA A 46 15.23 10.09 5.40
CA ALA A 46 14.88 9.08 4.41
C ALA A 46 13.58 9.45 3.67
N LEU A 47 12.56 9.95 4.39
CA LEU A 47 11.30 10.41 3.81
C LEU A 47 11.50 11.61 2.89
N GLU A 48 12.30 12.61 3.28
CA GLU A 48 12.61 13.77 2.43
C GLU A 48 13.21 13.33 1.09
N LYS A 49 14.15 12.37 1.11
CA LYS A 49 14.73 11.82 -0.12
C LYS A 49 13.70 11.05 -0.97
N ALA A 50 12.83 10.30 -0.32
CA ALA A 50 11.77 9.59 -1.02
C ALA A 50 10.79 10.57 -1.68
N LEU A 51 10.43 11.67 -1.02
CA LEU A 51 9.59 12.74 -1.56
C LEU A 51 10.26 13.44 -2.76
N ASP A 52 11.57 13.75 -2.65
CA ASP A 52 12.34 14.31 -3.78
C ASP A 52 12.35 13.35 -4.97
N THR A 53 12.68 12.08 -4.72
CA THR A 53 12.72 11.06 -5.79
C THR A 53 11.34 10.85 -6.42
N MET A 54 10.26 10.97 -5.62
CA MET A 54 8.89 10.85 -6.12
C MET A 54 8.53 12.00 -7.06
N ARG A 55 8.86 13.25 -6.74
CA ARG A 55 8.62 14.40 -7.63
C ARG A 55 9.30 14.19 -8.97
N ARG A 56 10.57 13.80 -8.95
CA ARG A 56 11.36 13.50 -10.16
C ARG A 56 10.81 12.31 -10.94
N ALA A 57 10.25 11.30 -10.26
CA ALA A 57 9.62 10.16 -10.90
C ALA A 57 8.34 10.56 -11.64
N VAL A 58 7.52 11.43 -11.04
CA VAL A 58 6.31 11.98 -11.68
C VAL A 58 6.69 12.77 -12.94
N GLU A 59 7.66 13.68 -12.87
CA GLU A 59 8.17 14.43 -14.01
C GLU A 59 8.67 13.51 -15.13
N ALA A 60 9.49 12.50 -14.78
CA ALA A 60 10.03 11.55 -15.75
C ALA A 60 8.94 10.69 -16.43
N LEU A 61 7.89 10.31 -15.68
CA LEU A 61 6.74 9.60 -16.25
C LEU A 61 5.94 10.47 -17.22
N ASP A 62 5.76 11.74 -16.89
CA ASP A 62 5.06 12.71 -17.77
C ASP A 62 5.84 12.93 -19.06
N GLU A 63 7.16 13.16 -18.98
CA GLU A 63 8.05 13.31 -20.14
C GLU A 63 8.07 12.05 -21.04
N ALA A 64 7.98 10.86 -20.45
CA ALA A 64 7.92 9.58 -21.16
C ALA A 64 6.53 9.22 -21.69
N GLY A 65 5.53 10.10 -21.51
CA GLY A 65 4.16 9.90 -21.98
C GLY A 65 3.33 8.93 -21.12
N PHE A 66 3.68 8.75 -19.85
CA PHE A 66 2.99 7.89 -18.89
C PHE A 66 2.15 8.68 -17.86
N ALA A 67 1.69 9.89 -18.21
CA ALA A 67 0.89 10.74 -17.32
C ALA A 67 -0.43 10.11 -16.87
N ASP A 68 -0.92 9.08 -17.54
CA ASP A 68 -2.13 8.33 -17.21
C ASP A 68 -1.90 7.17 -16.24
N MET A 69 -0.65 6.91 -15.82
CA MET A 69 -0.32 5.89 -14.84
C MET A 69 -0.51 6.40 -13.42
N THR A 70 -1.06 5.55 -12.56
CA THR A 70 -1.23 5.81 -11.13
C THR A 70 -0.10 5.14 -10.36
N LEU A 71 0.70 5.94 -9.66
CA LEU A 71 1.71 5.44 -8.74
C LEU A 71 1.07 5.12 -7.38
N CYS A 72 1.37 3.95 -6.83
CA CYS A 72 0.81 3.49 -5.57
C CYS A 72 1.93 3.13 -4.58
N PRO A 73 2.42 4.08 -3.77
CA PRO A 73 3.34 3.78 -2.68
C PRO A 73 2.66 2.87 -1.67
N GLU A 74 3.37 1.83 -1.23
CA GLU A 74 2.83 0.80 -0.36
C GLU A 74 3.22 1.00 1.10
N THR A 75 2.28 0.71 2.02
CA THR A 75 2.58 0.59 3.44
C THR A 75 3.37 -0.70 3.70
N MET A 76 4.45 -0.62 4.51
CA MET A 76 5.42 -1.69 4.66
C MET A 76 5.42 -2.31 6.05
N GLY A 77 5.60 -3.63 6.11
CA GLY A 77 5.59 -4.40 7.35
C GLY A 77 6.89 -4.34 8.17
N LYS A 78 8.05 -4.15 7.52
CA LYS A 78 9.34 -4.06 8.22
C LYS A 78 9.56 -2.68 8.83
N VAL A 79 9.89 -2.63 10.11
CA VAL A 79 10.06 -1.35 10.86
C VAL A 79 11.14 -0.45 10.27
N GLY A 80 12.21 -1.03 9.70
CA GLY A 80 13.31 -0.28 9.06
C GLY A 80 12.98 0.29 7.67
N GLN A 81 11.84 -0.06 7.08
CA GLN A 81 11.39 0.49 5.80
C GLN A 81 10.50 1.72 6.01
N LEU A 82 10.56 2.67 5.07
CA LEU A 82 9.52 3.69 4.91
C LEU A 82 8.23 3.00 4.50
N GLY A 83 7.12 3.38 5.08
CA GLY A 83 5.82 2.76 4.81
C GLY A 83 4.91 2.69 6.03
N THR A 84 5.05 3.62 7.00
CA THR A 84 3.94 3.92 7.90
C THR A 84 2.80 4.52 7.09
N LEU A 85 1.58 4.51 7.62
CA LEU A 85 0.44 5.15 6.96
C LEU A 85 0.75 6.60 6.59
N ASP A 86 1.22 7.40 7.55
CA ASP A 86 1.50 8.83 7.34
C ASP A 86 2.62 9.09 6.32
N GLU A 87 3.65 8.24 6.26
CA GLU A 87 4.70 8.35 5.24
C GLU A 87 4.16 8.09 3.83
N VAL A 88 3.31 7.07 3.67
CA VAL A 88 2.66 6.78 2.39
C VAL A 88 1.70 7.90 2.00
N LEU A 89 0.92 8.43 2.93
CA LEU A 89 0.04 9.57 2.69
C LEU A 89 0.82 10.84 2.33
N ALA A 90 1.99 11.09 2.94
CA ALA A 90 2.88 12.18 2.57
C ALA A 90 3.38 12.05 1.12
N LEU A 91 3.74 10.83 0.67
CA LEU A 91 4.10 10.57 -0.72
C LEU A 91 2.92 10.82 -1.67
N CYS A 92 1.70 10.47 -1.27
CA CYS A 92 0.49 10.78 -2.04
C CYS A 92 0.22 12.30 -2.15
N GLY A 93 0.78 13.09 -1.25
CA GLY A 93 0.71 14.56 -1.31
C GLY A 93 1.57 15.20 -2.41
N VAL A 94 2.50 14.45 -3.04
CA VAL A 94 3.37 14.96 -4.10
C VAL A 94 2.60 15.27 -5.39
N ASP A 95 1.65 14.43 -5.75
CA ASP A 95 0.80 14.61 -6.94
C ASP A 95 -0.58 13.98 -6.71
N SER A 96 -1.62 14.58 -7.27
CA SER A 96 -3.01 14.12 -7.10
C SER A 96 -3.27 12.73 -7.72
N ARG A 97 -2.45 12.29 -8.65
CA ARG A 97 -2.53 10.96 -9.31
C ARG A 97 -1.95 9.84 -8.46
N ILE A 98 -1.19 10.15 -7.41
CA ILE A 98 -0.61 9.15 -6.53
C ILE A 98 -1.69 8.67 -5.57
N THR A 99 -1.90 7.36 -5.52
CA THR A 99 -2.94 6.72 -4.70
C THR A 99 -2.29 5.71 -3.76
N PRO A 100 -2.60 5.69 -2.47
CA PRO A 100 -1.94 4.78 -1.55
C PRO A 100 -2.27 3.32 -1.87
N CYS A 101 -1.29 2.45 -1.72
CA CYS A 101 -1.49 1.01 -1.53
C CYS A 101 -1.42 0.72 -0.03
N ILE A 102 -2.56 0.40 0.56
CA ILE A 102 -2.64 0.01 1.96
C ILE A 102 -2.56 -1.50 2.06
N ASP A 103 -1.43 -2.02 2.50
CA ASP A 103 -1.30 -3.40 2.93
C ASP A 103 -1.64 -3.48 4.42
N PHE A 104 -2.79 -4.05 4.73
CA PHE A 104 -3.27 -4.19 6.10
C PHE A 104 -2.49 -5.27 6.87
N GLY A 105 -1.98 -6.28 6.18
CA GLY A 105 -1.08 -7.28 6.76
C GLY A 105 0.24 -6.65 7.20
N HIS A 106 0.83 -5.80 6.34
CA HIS A 106 2.04 -5.04 6.65
C HIS A 106 1.83 -4.10 7.84
N LEU A 107 0.73 -3.33 7.86
CA LEU A 107 0.44 -2.43 8.99
C LEU A 107 0.23 -3.21 10.29
N ASN A 108 -0.47 -4.36 10.24
CA ASN A 108 -0.61 -5.23 11.40
C ASN A 108 0.74 -5.77 11.87
N ALA A 109 1.59 -6.23 10.96
CA ALA A 109 2.92 -6.75 11.29
C ALA A 109 3.83 -5.68 11.88
N ARG A 110 3.86 -4.48 11.29
CA ARG A 110 4.64 -3.32 11.77
C ARG A 110 4.26 -2.89 13.18
N THR A 111 2.97 -2.98 13.53
CA THR A 111 2.43 -2.62 14.85
C THR A 111 2.37 -3.80 15.82
N LEU A 112 2.97 -4.93 15.45
CA LEU A 112 3.02 -6.16 16.25
C LEU A 112 1.64 -6.68 16.66
N GLY A 113 0.70 -6.66 15.72
CA GLY A 113 -0.68 -7.08 15.94
C GLY A 113 -1.62 -5.94 16.30
N GLY A 114 -1.35 -4.71 15.87
CA GLY A 114 -2.15 -3.53 16.22
C GLY A 114 -3.50 -3.41 15.49
N ILE A 115 -3.80 -4.27 14.50
CA ILE A 115 -5.10 -4.31 13.83
C ILE A 115 -5.88 -5.51 14.34
N GLN A 116 -6.73 -5.30 15.34
CA GLN A 116 -7.48 -6.36 16.02
C GLN A 116 -9.00 -6.19 15.89
N THR A 117 -9.47 -4.96 15.76
CA THR A 117 -10.89 -4.62 15.78
C THR A 117 -11.31 -3.84 14.54
N LYS A 118 -12.61 -3.77 14.28
CA LYS A 118 -13.17 -2.93 13.21
C LYS A 118 -12.80 -1.45 13.38
N ALA A 119 -12.64 -0.98 14.62
CA ALA A 119 -12.25 0.40 14.90
C ALA A 119 -10.81 0.70 14.44
N ASP A 120 -9.89 -0.28 14.51
CA ASP A 120 -8.52 -0.10 14.03
C ASP A 120 -8.47 0.09 12.52
N TYR A 121 -9.26 -0.68 11.77
CA TYR A 121 -9.43 -0.48 10.33
C TYR A 121 -10.09 0.86 10.02
N ALA A 122 -11.13 1.23 10.77
CA ALA A 122 -11.81 2.50 10.59
C ALA A 122 -10.86 3.68 10.77
N ALA A 123 -10.00 3.66 11.78
CA ALA A 123 -9.01 4.70 12.03
C ALA A 123 -8.03 4.88 10.85
N ILE A 124 -7.60 3.80 10.20
CA ILE A 124 -6.75 3.87 9.00
C ILE A 124 -7.50 4.55 7.85
N LEU A 125 -8.75 4.15 7.60
CA LEU A 125 -9.58 4.72 6.53
C LEU A 125 -9.93 6.19 6.80
N ASP A 126 -10.21 6.55 8.06
CA ASP A 126 -10.48 7.92 8.48
C ASP A 126 -9.26 8.81 8.28
N ARG A 127 -8.06 8.32 8.64
CA ARG A 127 -6.81 9.04 8.41
C ARG A 127 -6.51 9.26 6.93
N MET A 128 -6.81 8.29 6.08
CA MET A 128 -6.71 8.47 4.63
C MET A 128 -7.65 9.56 4.12
N ALA A 129 -8.91 9.55 4.55
CA ALA A 129 -9.91 10.55 4.16
C ALA A 129 -9.52 11.96 4.65
N GLU A 130 -9.02 12.08 5.88
CA GLU A 130 -8.54 13.34 6.45
C GLU A 130 -7.42 13.97 5.61
N VAL A 131 -6.44 13.16 5.16
CA VAL A 131 -5.27 13.68 4.44
C VAL A 131 -5.50 13.86 2.95
N LEU A 132 -6.22 12.93 2.30
CA LEU A 132 -6.39 12.90 0.85
C LEU A 132 -7.72 13.51 0.37
N GLY A 133 -8.68 13.69 1.26
CA GLY A 133 -10.07 13.97 0.93
C GLY A 133 -10.84 12.71 0.52
N ASP A 134 -12.17 12.75 0.68
CA ASP A 134 -13.05 11.59 0.48
C ASP A 134 -12.97 10.99 -0.92
N ASP A 135 -12.89 11.80 -1.96
CA ASP A 135 -12.89 11.32 -3.35
C ASP A 135 -11.65 10.49 -3.67
N ARG A 136 -10.46 10.92 -3.22
CA ARG A 136 -9.21 10.17 -3.41
C ARG A 136 -9.16 8.92 -2.52
N ALA A 137 -9.64 9.03 -1.30
CA ALA A 137 -9.69 7.93 -0.34
C ALA A 137 -10.67 6.82 -0.74
N ARG A 138 -11.58 7.06 -1.71
CA ARG A 138 -12.53 6.03 -2.19
C ARG A 138 -11.91 4.97 -3.08
N GLN A 139 -10.87 5.29 -3.84
CA GLN A 139 -10.33 4.47 -4.94
C GLN A 139 -8.89 4.05 -4.72
N PHE A 140 -8.50 3.81 -3.48
CA PHE A 140 -7.16 3.36 -3.14
C PHE A 140 -6.86 1.92 -3.60
N HIS A 141 -5.63 1.46 -3.38
CA HIS A 141 -5.23 0.09 -3.60
C HIS A 141 -5.08 -0.63 -2.26
N VAL A 142 -5.45 -1.90 -2.21
CA VAL A 142 -5.33 -2.75 -1.02
C VAL A 142 -4.52 -3.98 -1.35
N HIS A 143 -3.47 -4.24 -0.56
CA HIS A 143 -2.92 -5.56 -0.40
C HIS A 143 -3.41 -6.18 0.91
N PHE A 144 -3.62 -7.48 0.91
CA PHE A 144 -4.09 -8.17 2.08
C PHE A 144 -3.55 -9.59 2.16
N SER A 145 -3.02 -9.94 3.32
CA SER A 145 -2.73 -11.31 3.76
C SER A 145 -2.63 -11.33 5.27
N ARG A 146 -2.66 -12.51 5.87
CA ARG A 146 -2.14 -12.67 7.23
C ARG A 146 -0.62 -12.64 7.16
N ILE A 147 0.04 -12.06 8.16
CA ILE A 147 1.49 -11.90 8.15
C ILE A 147 2.08 -12.33 9.50
N GLU A 148 3.05 -13.26 9.45
CA GLU A 148 3.92 -13.54 10.57
C GLU A 148 4.85 -12.35 10.82
N TYR A 149 5.02 -11.99 12.08
CA TYR A 149 5.88 -10.88 12.47
C TYR A 149 6.74 -11.18 13.71
N SER A 150 7.74 -10.36 13.91
CA SER A 150 8.62 -10.34 15.08
C SER A 150 8.86 -8.89 15.49
N ALA A 151 9.71 -8.63 16.47
CA ALA A 151 10.07 -7.26 16.88
C ALA A 151 10.57 -6.36 15.74
N GLY A 152 11.09 -6.93 14.66
CA GLY A 152 11.49 -6.20 13.44
C GLY A 152 10.35 -5.96 12.45
N GLY A 153 9.13 -6.35 12.77
CA GLY A 153 7.96 -6.31 11.89
C GLY A 153 7.81 -7.60 11.08
N GLU A 154 7.35 -7.46 9.86
CA GLU A 154 7.04 -8.53 8.90
C GLU A 154 8.15 -9.57 8.74
N LYS A 155 7.75 -10.84 8.69
CA LYS A 155 8.61 -11.98 8.35
C LYS A 155 8.18 -12.68 7.06
N ARG A 156 6.90 -13.05 6.94
CA ARG A 156 6.36 -13.71 5.74
C ARG A 156 4.84 -13.63 5.69
N HIS A 157 4.30 -13.70 4.49
CA HIS A 157 2.87 -13.80 4.24
C HIS A 157 2.36 -15.20 4.55
N TRP A 158 1.19 -15.26 5.16
CA TRP A 158 0.43 -16.46 5.47
C TRP A 158 -0.90 -16.46 4.74
N THR A 159 -1.61 -17.59 4.81
CA THR A 159 -2.93 -17.78 4.19
C THR A 159 -4.06 -17.50 5.19
N PHE A 160 -5.30 -17.41 4.73
CA PHE A 160 -6.45 -17.26 5.63
C PHE A 160 -6.75 -18.53 6.45
N ALA A 161 -6.21 -19.69 6.05
CA ALA A 161 -6.30 -20.92 6.85
C ALA A 161 -5.42 -20.89 8.11
N ASP A 162 -4.39 -20.05 8.12
CA ASP A 162 -3.53 -19.87 9.29
C ASP A 162 -4.27 -19.02 10.34
N THR A 163 -4.18 -19.40 11.61
CA THR A 163 -4.92 -18.73 12.69
C THR A 163 -4.05 -18.06 13.74
N GLN A 164 -2.73 -18.22 13.62
CA GLN A 164 -1.79 -17.71 14.63
C GLN A 164 -1.55 -16.20 14.50
N PHE A 165 -1.59 -15.66 13.29
CA PHE A 165 -1.38 -14.25 13.00
C PHE A 165 -2.59 -13.69 12.24
N GLY A 166 -2.79 -12.37 12.38
CA GLY A 166 -3.80 -11.61 11.67
C GLY A 166 -3.20 -10.79 10.53
N PRO A 167 -3.93 -9.79 10.05
CA PRO A 167 -5.24 -9.36 10.54
C PRO A 167 -6.41 -10.19 9.96
N GLU A 168 -7.62 -10.01 10.52
CA GLU A 168 -8.85 -10.64 10.00
C GLU A 168 -9.44 -9.80 8.86
N PRO A 169 -9.84 -10.42 7.71
CA PRO A 169 -10.32 -9.66 6.55
C PRO A 169 -11.76 -9.13 6.70
N GLN A 170 -12.61 -9.80 7.46
CA GLN A 170 -14.04 -9.50 7.53
C GLN A 170 -14.36 -8.06 7.98
N PRO A 171 -13.73 -7.50 9.05
CA PRO A 171 -14.03 -6.12 9.46
C PRO A 171 -13.72 -5.08 8.39
N LEU A 172 -12.66 -5.29 7.58
CA LEU A 172 -12.35 -4.43 6.46
C LEU A 172 -13.44 -4.50 5.38
N MET A 173 -13.87 -5.71 5.00
CA MET A 173 -14.90 -5.88 3.96
C MET A 173 -16.23 -5.25 4.36
N GLU A 174 -16.60 -5.34 5.64
CA GLU A 174 -17.78 -4.65 6.17
C GLU A 174 -17.66 -3.12 6.08
N LEU A 175 -16.49 -2.55 6.44
CA LEU A 175 -16.27 -1.10 6.34
C LEU A 175 -16.27 -0.62 4.88
N LEU A 176 -15.65 -1.35 3.97
CA LEU A 176 -15.67 -1.02 2.54
C LEU A 176 -17.10 -0.98 2.00
N ALA A 177 -17.93 -1.95 2.39
CA ALA A 177 -19.34 -2.00 1.98
C ALA A 177 -20.15 -0.84 2.59
N GLN A 178 -20.04 -0.63 3.90
CA GLN A 178 -20.78 0.41 4.64
C GLN A 178 -20.44 1.83 4.17
N ARG A 179 -19.14 2.08 3.90
CA ARG A 179 -18.66 3.40 3.44
C ARG A 179 -18.70 3.58 1.93
N GLN A 180 -19.16 2.57 1.19
CA GLN A 180 -19.20 2.56 -0.29
C GLN A 180 -17.83 2.86 -0.92
N LEU A 181 -16.76 2.34 -0.32
CA LEU A 181 -15.42 2.45 -0.86
C LEU A 181 -15.20 1.41 -1.96
N THR A 182 -14.41 1.76 -2.97
CA THR A 182 -14.22 0.92 -4.17
C THR A 182 -12.74 0.71 -4.49
N PRO A 183 -11.92 0.22 -3.53
CA PRO A 183 -10.53 -0.08 -3.81
C PRO A 183 -10.39 -1.25 -4.77
N VAL A 184 -9.22 -1.34 -5.41
CA VAL A 184 -8.74 -2.61 -5.97
C VAL A 184 -8.12 -3.40 -4.83
N VAL A 185 -8.53 -4.66 -4.66
CA VAL A 185 -8.01 -5.54 -3.59
C VAL A 185 -7.25 -6.70 -4.23
N ILE A 186 -6.01 -6.91 -3.80
CA ILE A 186 -5.17 -8.04 -4.18
C ILE A 186 -4.73 -8.77 -2.92
N CYS A 187 -4.92 -10.10 -2.90
CA CYS A 187 -4.39 -10.93 -1.83
C CYS A 187 -2.96 -11.37 -2.13
N GLU A 188 -2.10 -11.28 -1.12
CA GLU A 188 -0.69 -11.70 -1.17
C GLU A 188 -0.41 -12.95 -0.33
N SER A 189 -1.46 -13.74 -0.07
CA SER A 189 -1.37 -14.99 0.68
C SER A 189 -0.42 -15.99 0.03
N ALA A 190 0.34 -16.72 0.82
CA ALA A 190 1.36 -17.64 0.33
C ALA A 190 0.73 -18.90 -0.36
N GLY A 191 0.41 -18.76 -1.65
CA GLY A 191 -0.08 -19.86 -2.48
C GLY A 191 -1.60 -19.96 -2.60
N THR A 192 -2.40 -19.17 -1.87
CA THR A 192 -3.88 -19.19 -1.91
C THR A 192 -4.47 -17.81 -2.29
N GLN A 193 -3.76 -17.03 -3.12
CA GLN A 193 -4.15 -15.66 -3.45
C GLN A 193 -5.58 -15.59 -4.02
N ALA A 194 -5.92 -16.49 -4.93
CA ALA A 194 -7.22 -16.50 -5.61
C ALA A 194 -8.37 -16.92 -4.67
N GLU A 195 -8.16 -17.94 -3.85
CA GLU A 195 -9.13 -18.47 -2.89
C GLU A 195 -9.40 -17.44 -1.78
N ASP A 196 -8.36 -16.80 -1.28
CA ASP A 196 -8.48 -15.78 -0.24
C ASP A 196 -9.14 -14.52 -0.79
N ALA A 197 -8.82 -14.11 -2.02
CA ALA A 197 -9.53 -13.03 -2.72
C ALA A 197 -11.02 -13.34 -2.94
N GLN A 198 -11.36 -14.58 -3.29
CA GLN A 198 -12.75 -15.03 -3.40
C GLN A 198 -13.46 -14.95 -2.05
N THR A 199 -12.80 -15.35 -0.99
CA THR A 199 -13.31 -15.25 0.39
C THR A 199 -13.63 -13.80 0.77
N MET A 200 -12.70 -12.88 0.52
CA MET A 200 -12.93 -11.44 0.75
C MET A 200 -14.10 -10.91 -0.08
N GLN A 201 -14.19 -11.30 -1.35
CA GLN A 201 -15.31 -10.91 -2.21
C GLN A 201 -16.65 -11.38 -1.65
N GLN A 202 -16.73 -12.61 -1.13
CA GLN A 202 -17.95 -13.15 -0.50
C GLN A 202 -18.33 -12.36 0.76
N MET A 203 -17.36 -12.03 1.62
CA MET A 203 -17.56 -11.20 2.81
C MET A 203 -18.11 -9.81 2.44
N TYR A 204 -17.52 -9.17 1.42
CA TYR A 204 -17.98 -7.87 0.93
C TYR A 204 -19.42 -7.93 0.41
N ARG A 205 -19.76 -8.95 -0.40
CA ARG A 205 -21.12 -9.13 -0.93
C ARG A 205 -22.12 -9.36 0.20
N ALA A 206 -21.78 -10.16 1.19
CA ALA A 206 -22.63 -10.40 2.35
C ALA A 206 -22.90 -9.09 3.11
N ALA A 207 -21.87 -8.27 3.33
CA ALA A 207 -21.99 -6.99 4.02
C ALA A 207 -22.80 -5.93 3.26
N ARG A 208 -22.89 -6.01 1.93
CA ARG A 208 -23.73 -5.10 1.11
C ARG A 208 -25.21 -5.43 1.13
N ASN A 209 -25.58 -6.63 1.52
CA ASN A 209 -26.97 -7.12 1.51
C ASN A 209 -27.66 -6.93 2.87
N VAL A 210 -26.99 -6.35 3.84
CA VAL A 210 -27.49 -5.98 5.16
C VAL A 210 -27.82 -4.48 5.19
#